data_5fef92a16b6a4ab175f8434cba38e953
#
_entry.id   5fef92a16b6a4ab175f8434cba38e953
#
_cell.length_a   1.000
_cell.length_b   1.000
_cell.length_c   1.000
_cell.angle_alpha   90.00
_cell.angle_beta   90.00
_cell.angle_gamma   90.00
#
_symmetry.space_group_name_H-M   'P 1'
#
loop_
_entity.id
_entity.type
_entity.pdbx_description
1 polymer ?
#
loop_
_entity_poly.entity_id
_entity_poly.type
_entity_poly.pdbx_seq_one_letter_code
_entity_poly.pdbx_strand_id
1 'polypeptide(L)' 'MTYWIVRKNGEYVCGTDEFGYPLHTKDREKAWKFYDFNNAMVYFNLGYCVIKENR' A
#
# COMPACT_ATOMS: atom_id res chain seq x y z
N MET A 1 -15.68 -6.28 -3.60
CA MET A 1 -15.18 -4.94 -3.32
C MET A 1 -13.75 -4.82 -3.83
N THR A 2 -13.40 -3.70 -4.44
CA THR A 2 -12.10 -3.49 -5.06
C THR A 2 -11.27 -2.52 -4.23
N TYR A 3 -10.01 -2.85 -4.06
CA TYR A 3 -9.06 -1.98 -3.39
C TYR A 3 -7.65 -2.22 -3.96
N TRP A 4 -6.72 -1.38 -3.61
CA TRP A 4 -5.32 -1.50 -4.02
C TRP A 4 -4.43 -1.62 -2.79
N ILE A 5 -3.33 -2.38 -2.93
CA ILE A 5 -2.27 -2.44 -1.94
C ILE A 5 -0.96 -2.06 -2.62
N VAL A 6 0.01 -1.61 -1.85
CA VAL A 6 1.29 -1.20 -2.41
C VAL A 6 2.42 -2.02 -1.78
N ARG A 7 3.37 -2.43 -2.61
CA ARG A 7 4.45 -3.34 -2.21
C ARG A 7 5.79 -2.85 -2.74
N LYS A 8 6.83 -3.03 -1.93
CA LYS A 8 8.19 -2.71 -2.30
C LYS A 8 9.14 -3.67 -1.58
N ASN A 9 10.05 -4.31 -2.33
CA ASN A 9 11.05 -5.23 -1.78
C ASN A 9 10.45 -6.34 -0.91
N GLY A 10 9.29 -6.86 -1.31
CA GLY A 10 8.64 -7.96 -0.59
C GLY A 10 7.87 -7.54 0.64
N GLU A 11 7.74 -6.23 0.88
CA GLU A 11 7.00 -5.70 2.03
C GLU A 11 5.88 -4.78 1.57
N TYR A 12 4.79 -4.77 2.33
CA TYR A 12 3.60 -3.97 2.04
C TYR A 12 3.53 -2.79 3.00
N VAL A 13 3.04 -1.65 2.51
CA VAL A 13 2.72 -0.53 3.40
C VAL A 13 1.49 -0.91 4.20
N CYS A 14 1.58 -0.80 5.52
CA CYS A 14 0.47 -1.12 6.43
C CYS A 14 -0.08 0.10 7.16
N GLY A 15 0.50 1.28 6.94
CA GLY A 15 0.06 2.52 7.57
C GLY A 15 1.17 3.54 7.49
N THR A 16 1.06 4.59 8.30
CA THR A 16 2.10 5.61 8.42
C THR A 16 2.39 5.90 9.88
N ASP A 17 3.59 6.39 10.16
CA ASP A 17 3.94 6.85 11.50
C ASP A 17 3.42 8.27 11.71
N GLU A 18 3.75 8.85 12.88
CA GLU A 18 3.29 10.20 13.24
C GLU A 18 3.87 11.29 12.34
N PHE A 19 4.96 10.99 11.62
CA PHE A 19 5.61 11.93 10.71
C PHE A 19 5.17 11.72 9.26
N GLY A 20 4.29 10.76 9.00
CA GLY A 20 3.80 10.47 7.66
C GLY A 20 4.67 9.51 6.86
N TYR A 21 5.70 8.91 7.47
CA TYR A 21 6.51 7.91 6.79
C TYR A 21 5.83 6.55 6.79
N PRO A 22 5.91 5.80 5.67
CA PRO A 22 5.20 4.53 5.57
C PRO A 22 5.78 3.46 6.51
N LEU A 23 4.89 2.72 7.14
CA LEU A 23 5.23 1.54 7.92
C LEU A 23 5.04 0.31 7.04
N HIS A 24 5.92 -0.67 7.18
CA HIS A 24 5.95 -1.85 6.31
C HIS A 24 5.70 -3.14 7.09
N THR A 25 5.10 -4.11 6.40
CA THR A 25 4.88 -5.46 6.93
C THR A 25 5.11 -6.48 5.83
N LYS A 26 5.56 -7.67 6.19
CA LYS A 26 5.68 -8.80 5.27
C LYS A 26 4.35 -9.54 5.11
N ASP A 27 3.39 -9.27 5.99
CA ASP A 27 2.10 -9.94 6.00
C ASP A 27 1.13 -9.22 5.07
N ARG A 28 0.77 -9.89 3.95
CA ARG A 28 -0.14 -9.33 2.96
C ARG A 28 -1.52 -9.01 3.56
N GLU A 29 -1.96 -9.78 4.54
CA GLU A 29 -3.27 -9.57 5.17
C GLU A 29 -3.31 -8.28 6.00
N LYS A 30 -2.15 -7.77 6.39
CA LYS A 30 -2.03 -6.52 7.14
C LYS A 30 -1.77 -5.32 6.24
N ALA A 31 -1.68 -5.54 4.92
CA ALA A 31 -1.44 -4.45 3.97
C ALA A 31 -2.57 -3.43 4.04
N TRP A 32 -2.19 -2.16 3.96
CA TRP A 32 -3.16 -1.06 3.96
C TRP A 32 -3.98 -1.11 2.68
N LYS A 33 -5.30 -1.10 2.81
CA LYS A 33 -6.21 -1.16 1.67
C LYS A 33 -6.57 0.25 1.24
N PHE A 34 -6.19 0.57 0.00
CA PHE A 34 -6.52 1.87 -0.59
C PHE A 34 -7.76 1.69 -1.46
N TYR A 35 -8.84 2.33 -1.09
CA TYR A 35 -10.08 2.27 -1.87
C TYR A 35 -10.15 3.36 -2.94
N ASP A 36 -9.26 4.35 -2.84
CA ASP A 36 -9.09 5.39 -3.84
C ASP A 36 -7.78 5.14 -4.59
N PHE A 37 -7.89 4.91 -5.89
CA PHE A 37 -6.72 4.66 -6.73
C PHE A 37 -5.68 5.77 -6.65
N ASN A 38 -6.13 7.02 -6.56
CA ASN A 38 -5.21 8.17 -6.52
C ASN A 38 -4.32 8.13 -5.29
N ASN A 39 -4.84 7.64 -4.15
CA ASN A 39 -4.05 7.50 -2.94
C ASN A 39 -2.97 6.42 -3.10
N ALA A 40 -3.30 5.33 -3.79
CA ALA A 40 -2.31 4.28 -4.07
C ALA A 40 -1.23 4.78 -5.03
N MET A 41 -1.59 5.63 -5.98
CA MET A 41 -0.65 6.16 -6.98
C MET A 41 0.40 7.09 -6.39
N VAL A 42 0.14 7.69 -5.24
CA VAL A 42 1.16 8.45 -4.52
C VAL A 42 2.37 7.56 -4.22
N TYR A 43 2.11 6.32 -3.81
CA TYR A 43 3.17 5.36 -3.50
C TYR A 43 3.83 4.82 -4.77
N PHE A 44 3.09 4.71 -5.87
CA PHE A 44 3.69 4.35 -7.14
C PHE A 44 4.79 5.33 -7.53
N ASN A 45 4.55 6.63 -7.33
CA ASN A 45 5.54 7.66 -7.61
C ASN A 45 6.75 7.59 -6.68
N LEU A 46 6.63 6.90 -5.55
CA LEU A 46 7.71 6.69 -4.61
C LEU A 46 8.44 5.36 -4.86
N GLY A 47 8.12 4.67 -5.94
CA GLY A 47 8.80 3.44 -6.33
C GLY A 47 8.12 2.16 -5.87
N TYR A 48 6.89 2.23 -5.38
CA TYR A 48 6.13 1.04 -4.97
C TYR A 48 5.37 0.46 -6.16
N CYS A 49 5.14 -0.85 -6.12
CA CYS A 49 4.23 -1.51 -7.05
C CYS A 49 2.81 -1.42 -6.49
N VAL A 50 1.87 -1.01 -7.35
CA VAL A 50 0.45 -0.93 -6.99
C VAL A 50 -0.24 -2.19 -7.49
N ILE A 51 -0.90 -2.91 -6.58
CA ILE A 51 -1.54 -4.18 -6.86
C ILE A 51 -3.04 -4.02 -6.65
N LYS A 52 -3.83 -4.34 -7.67
CA LYS A 52 -5.30 -4.30 -7.58
C LYS A 52 -5.79 -5.61 -7.00
N GLU A 53 -6.63 -5.52 -5.98
CA GLU A 53 -7.31 -6.67 -5.38
C GLU A 53 -8.80 -6.51 -5.56
N ASN A 54 -9.45 -7.58 -5.95
CA ASN A 54 -10.89 -7.60 -6.17
C ASN A 54 -11.49 -8.74 -5.36
N ARG A 55 -12.16 -8.40 -4.25
CA ARG A 55 -12.78 -9.39 -3.37
C ARG A 55 -14.23 -9.05 -3.09
#